data_1eb91e24d282c39b021b178a08f179c4
#
_entry.id   1eb91e24d282c39b021b178a08f179c4
#
_cell.length_a   1.000
_cell.length_b   1.000
_cell.length_c   1.000
_cell.angle_alpha   90.00
_cell.angle_beta   90.00
_cell.angle_gamma   90.00
#
_symmetry.space_group_name_H-M   'P 1'
#
loop_
_entity.id
_entity.type
_entity.pdbx_description
1 polymer ?
#
loop_
_entity_poly.entity_id
_entity_poly.type
_entity_poly.pdbx_seq_one_letter_code
_entity_poly.pdbx_strand_id
1 'polypeptide(L)'
;MRSGALVILYHPSGEQLARLAALRDACDALVVVDNTPYKDAANNAARDAAQRDGYTLIQNGNRGGIAGAYNVGLAHLFSLEDKLDAVALFDQDSVVPDAYFPAMHAFAKHQIGRPFIAGPRIFDENDGRFLPALATNGIGVRRIELDIGETADLQSVRCAFLISSGSLVSREAYTALGRFDEALFIDHVDTEYCFRALAHNVPLYLVPALVLRHRIGNKARRRIGPLNIPTMNHPWMRRYYSARNAMEIALQYGPRFPVAWVPNLLTLGQIVQVLLGEQDKRAKLKAILYGLIDGLTGKLGPLDISHPRWTARPTVQERRG
;
A
#
# COMPACT_ATOMS: atom_id res chain seq x y z
N MET A 1 -1.63 13.91 21.23
CA MET A 1 -1.62 12.60 20.56
C MET A 1 -0.18 12.20 20.33
N ARG A 2 0.22 11.02 20.75
CA ARG A 2 1.55 10.45 20.47
C ARG A 2 1.44 9.59 19.21
N SER A 3 2.32 9.80 18.27
CA SER A 3 2.28 9.08 17.00
C SER A 3 3.63 8.54 16.58
N GLY A 4 3.62 7.30 16.11
CA GLY A 4 4.77 6.67 15.47
C GLY A 4 4.71 6.74 13.96
N ALA A 5 5.84 6.43 13.33
CA ALA A 5 5.95 6.18 11.90
C ALA A 5 6.52 4.79 11.63
N LEU A 6 5.98 4.12 10.64
CA LEU A 6 6.46 2.85 10.10
C LEU A 6 6.83 3.04 8.63
N VAL A 7 8.07 2.81 8.28
CA VAL A 7 8.55 2.85 6.89
C VAL A 7 8.96 1.46 6.44
N ILE A 8 8.49 1.05 5.26
CA ILE A 8 8.88 -0.21 4.65
C ILE A 8 9.91 0.06 3.55
N LEU A 9 11.06 -0.60 3.66
CA LEU A 9 12.14 -0.57 2.67
C LEU A 9 12.19 -1.88 1.88
N TYR A 10 12.60 -1.79 0.62
CA TYR A 10 12.88 -2.93 -0.24
C TYR A 10 13.97 -2.54 -1.25
N HIS A 11 15.19 -3.03 -1.10
CA HIS A 11 16.37 -2.60 -1.85
C HIS A 11 16.54 -1.06 -1.85
N PRO A 12 16.63 -0.42 -0.68
CA PRO A 12 16.61 1.03 -0.59
C PRO A 12 17.87 1.67 -1.21
N SER A 13 17.67 2.83 -1.84
CA SER A 13 18.75 3.70 -2.27
C SER A 13 19.28 4.57 -1.11
N GLY A 14 20.50 5.13 -1.26
CA GLY A 14 21.05 6.07 -0.27
C GLY A 14 20.18 7.32 -0.08
N GLU A 15 19.50 7.82 -1.14
CA GLU A 15 18.59 8.95 -1.06
C GLU A 15 17.34 8.62 -0.20
N GLN A 16 16.80 7.41 -0.35
CA GLN A 16 15.66 6.96 0.44
C GLN A 16 16.04 6.83 1.93
N LEU A 17 17.23 6.32 2.23
CA LEU A 17 17.73 6.24 3.61
C LEU A 17 17.95 7.63 4.22
N ALA A 18 18.46 8.59 3.44
CA ALA A 18 18.70 9.96 3.92
C ALA A 18 17.41 10.69 4.37
N ARG A 19 16.27 10.35 3.79
CA ARG A 19 14.97 10.95 4.16
C ARG A 19 14.44 10.48 5.52
N LEU A 20 14.93 9.36 6.05
CA LEU A 20 14.46 8.80 7.32
C LEU A 20 14.81 9.66 8.52
N ALA A 21 15.94 10.38 8.48
CA ALA A 21 16.35 11.28 9.57
C ALA A 21 15.30 12.36 9.84
N ALA A 22 14.82 13.06 8.81
CA ALA A 22 13.76 14.07 8.94
C ALA A 22 12.46 13.49 9.50
N LEU A 23 12.10 12.27 9.08
CA LEU A 23 10.91 11.59 9.59
C LEU A 23 11.08 11.18 11.07
N ARG A 24 12.31 10.80 11.50
CA ARG A 24 12.62 10.48 12.89
C ARG A 24 12.35 11.66 13.83
N ASP A 25 12.71 12.87 13.38
CA ASP A 25 12.53 14.08 14.19
C ASP A 25 11.07 14.55 14.23
N ALA A 26 10.25 14.12 13.28
CA ALA A 26 8.86 14.54 13.13
C ALA A 26 7.86 13.69 13.94
N CYS A 27 8.26 12.53 14.48
CA CYS A 27 7.37 11.61 15.20
C CYS A 27 7.95 11.13 16.53
N ASP A 28 7.10 10.60 17.44
CA ASP A 28 7.53 10.12 18.75
C ASP A 28 8.38 8.84 18.67
N ALA A 29 8.12 7.99 17.67
CA ALA A 29 8.89 6.77 17.43
C ALA A 29 8.92 6.43 15.94
N LEU A 30 10.09 6.07 15.41
CA LEU A 30 10.29 5.58 14.05
C LEU A 30 10.75 4.14 14.05
N VAL A 31 9.98 3.28 13.38
CA VAL A 31 10.38 1.92 13.04
C VAL A 31 10.51 1.81 11.52
N VAL A 32 11.63 1.29 11.09
CA VAL A 32 11.92 1.00 9.69
C VAL A 32 12.01 -0.52 9.55
N VAL A 33 11.22 -1.09 8.65
CA VAL A 33 11.28 -2.52 8.34
C VAL A 33 11.92 -2.70 6.98
N ASP A 34 13.14 -3.24 6.97
CA ASP A 34 13.80 -3.63 5.74
C ASP A 34 13.27 -4.98 5.29
N ASN A 35 12.46 -4.94 4.25
CA ASN A 35 11.82 -6.12 3.64
C ASN A 35 12.64 -6.73 2.49
N THR A 36 13.89 -6.30 2.32
CA THR A 36 14.83 -6.89 1.36
C THR A 36 15.09 -8.36 1.74
N PRO A 37 15.03 -9.32 0.78
CA PRO A 37 15.34 -10.71 1.07
C PRO A 37 16.73 -10.86 1.70
N TYR A 38 16.87 -11.73 2.69
CA TYR A 38 18.13 -11.91 3.44
C TYR A 38 19.35 -12.23 2.55
N LYS A 39 19.15 -12.96 1.46
CA LYS A 39 20.21 -13.25 0.48
C LYS A 39 20.74 -12.02 -0.24
N ASP A 40 19.95 -10.97 -0.31
CA ASP A 40 20.23 -9.72 -1.01
C ASP A 40 20.56 -8.59 -0.01
N ALA A 41 20.38 -8.85 1.30
CA ALA A 41 20.54 -7.87 2.39
C ALA A 41 22.02 -7.61 2.77
N ALA A 42 22.98 -7.89 1.89
CA ALA A 42 24.41 -7.58 2.13
C ALA A 42 24.70 -6.07 2.29
N ASN A 43 23.66 -5.23 2.24
CA ASN A 43 23.80 -3.80 2.34
C ASN A 43 23.68 -3.33 3.79
N ASN A 44 24.82 -3.09 4.44
CA ASN A 44 24.87 -2.52 5.79
C ASN A 44 24.34 -1.09 5.86
N ALA A 45 24.08 -0.43 4.71
CA ALA A 45 23.70 0.98 4.64
C ALA A 45 22.42 1.31 5.43
N ALA A 46 21.40 0.43 5.42
CA ALA A 46 20.18 0.65 6.21
C ALA A 46 20.48 0.52 7.72
N ARG A 47 21.37 -0.40 8.11
CA ARG A 47 21.79 -0.58 9.51
C ARG A 47 22.66 0.59 9.99
N ASP A 48 23.59 1.04 9.17
CA ASP A 48 24.46 2.19 9.47
C ASP A 48 23.60 3.48 9.60
N ALA A 49 22.60 3.66 8.72
CA ALA A 49 21.67 4.77 8.82
C ALA A 49 20.85 4.71 10.11
N ALA A 50 20.32 3.54 10.49
CA ALA A 50 19.55 3.35 11.71
C ALA A 50 20.37 3.70 12.97
N GLN A 51 21.64 3.26 12.99
CA GLN A 51 22.54 3.56 14.11
C GLN A 51 22.89 5.05 14.18
N ARG A 52 23.13 5.67 13.03
CA ARG A 52 23.48 7.11 12.95
C ARG A 52 22.31 8.00 13.36
N ASP A 53 21.11 7.69 12.84
CA ASP A 53 19.94 8.56 12.92
C ASP A 53 19.00 8.16 14.08
N GLY A 54 19.32 7.11 14.84
CA GLY A 54 18.67 6.73 16.09
C GLY A 54 17.22 6.22 15.93
N TYR A 55 16.95 5.42 14.89
CA TYR A 55 15.66 4.74 14.72
C TYR A 55 15.75 3.22 14.83
N THR A 56 14.65 2.55 15.12
CA THR A 56 14.62 1.08 15.19
C THR A 56 14.54 0.49 13.79
N LEU A 57 15.50 -0.40 13.45
CA LEU A 57 15.50 -1.17 12.21
C LEU A 57 15.14 -2.64 12.48
N ILE A 58 14.17 -3.17 11.75
CA ILE A 58 13.78 -4.57 11.77
C ILE A 58 14.05 -5.19 10.40
N GLN A 59 14.83 -6.27 10.36
CA GLN A 59 15.07 -7.05 9.15
C GLN A 59 14.00 -8.12 9.01
N ASN A 60 13.11 -8.00 8.01
CA ASN A 60 12.01 -8.95 7.80
C ASN A 60 12.33 -10.02 6.74
N GLY A 61 13.24 -9.73 5.79
CA GLY A 61 13.64 -10.68 4.74
C GLY A 61 12.49 -11.07 3.80
N ASN A 62 11.57 -10.16 3.55
CA ASN A 62 10.35 -10.32 2.73
C ASN A 62 9.38 -11.41 3.21
N ARG A 63 9.43 -11.80 4.49
CA ARG A 63 8.46 -12.75 5.07
C ARG A 63 7.08 -12.12 5.12
N GLY A 64 6.08 -12.81 4.56
CA GLY A 64 4.70 -12.30 4.47
C GLY A 64 4.54 -11.10 3.53
N GLY A 65 5.57 -10.77 2.72
CA GLY A 65 5.54 -9.63 1.81
C GLY A 65 5.39 -8.30 2.52
N ILE A 66 4.71 -7.34 1.88
CA ILE A 66 4.47 -6.02 2.47
C ILE A 66 3.52 -6.11 3.68
N ALA A 67 2.56 -7.03 3.67
CA ALA A 67 1.66 -7.27 4.79
C ALA A 67 2.42 -7.73 6.04
N GLY A 68 3.38 -8.67 5.88
CA GLY A 68 4.25 -9.11 6.96
C GLY A 68 5.12 -8.00 7.50
N ALA A 69 5.64 -7.13 6.64
CA ALA A 69 6.43 -5.97 7.06
C ALA A 69 5.60 -4.97 7.88
N TYR A 70 4.37 -4.65 7.45
CA TYR A 70 3.45 -3.84 8.26
C TYR A 70 3.18 -4.48 9.62
N ASN A 71 2.91 -5.79 9.65
CA ASN A 71 2.58 -6.50 10.88
C ASN A 71 3.71 -6.48 11.91
N VAL A 72 4.94 -6.72 11.47
CA VAL A 72 6.11 -6.72 12.35
C VAL A 72 6.36 -5.31 12.91
N GLY A 73 6.28 -4.29 12.06
CA GLY A 73 6.50 -2.90 12.47
C GLY A 73 5.39 -2.36 13.39
N LEU A 74 4.12 -2.62 13.07
CA LEU A 74 2.98 -2.20 13.89
C LEU A 74 2.97 -2.90 15.25
N ALA A 75 3.26 -4.22 15.28
CA ALA A 75 3.36 -4.95 16.53
C ALA A 75 4.45 -4.36 17.43
N HIS A 76 5.61 -4.02 16.89
CA HIS A 76 6.68 -3.37 17.64
C HIS A 76 6.26 -1.99 18.15
N LEU A 77 5.75 -1.11 17.27
CA LEU A 77 5.36 0.26 17.66
C LEU A 77 4.25 0.28 18.72
N PHE A 78 3.24 -0.56 18.56
CA PHE A 78 2.14 -0.62 19.53
C PHE A 78 2.49 -1.36 20.84
N SER A 79 3.63 -2.08 20.89
CA SER A 79 4.13 -2.71 22.13
C SER A 79 5.01 -1.80 22.98
N LEU A 80 5.41 -0.62 22.49
CA LEU A 80 6.24 0.31 23.24
C LEU A 80 5.59 0.70 24.57
N GLU A 81 6.40 0.82 25.65
CA GLU A 81 5.95 1.24 26.99
C GLU A 81 5.28 2.60 26.94
N ASP A 82 5.87 3.52 26.22
CA ASP A 82 5.31 4.81 25.87
C ASP A 82 4.23 4.66 24.79
N LYS A 83 3.00 4.42 25.21
CA LYS A 83 1.87 4.12 24.34
C LYS A 83 1.67 5.16 23.25
N LEU A 84 1.73 4.70 22.00
CA LEU A 84 1.34 5.50 20.83
C LEU A 84 -0.17 5.42 20.63
N ASP A 85 -0.79 6.53 20.32
CA ASP A 85 -2.22 6.60 19.98
C ASP A 85 -2.47 6.15 18.53
N ALA A 86 -1.50 6.40 17.63
CA ALA A 86 -1.60 6.04 16.23
C ALA A 86 -0.23 5.83 15.58
N VAL A 87 -0.21 5.13 14.44
CA VAL A 87 0.99 4.89 13.62
C VAL A 87 0.71 5.26 12.17
N ALA A 88 1.60 6.10 11.61
CA ALA A 88 1.60 6.44 10.20
C ALA A 88 2.39 5.41 9.39
N LEU A 89 1.85 4.96 8.26
CA LEU A 89 2.47 4.00 7.36
C LEU A 89 3.06 4.73 6.15
N PHE A 90 4.29 4.40 5.77
CA PHE A 90 4.94 4.99 4.59
C PHE A 90 5.69 3.93 3.79
N ASP A 91 5.70 4.10 2.48
CA ASP A 91 6.58 3.39 1.58
C ASP A 91 7.90 4.17 1.43
N GLN A 92 8.98 3.51 1.04
CA GLN A 92 10.32 4.11 0.91
C GLN A 92 10.40 5.30 -0.07
N ASP A 93 9.48 5.40 -1.02
CA ASP A 93 9.40 6.45 -2.04
C ASP A 93 8.47 7.62 -1.66
N SER A 94 7.85 7.55 -0.47
CA SER A 94 6.99 8.61 0.03
C SER A 94 7.80 9.85 0.40
N VAL A 95 7.39 11.00 -0.11
CA VAL A 95 7.90 12.31 0.32
C VAL A 95 6.93 12.88 1.34
N VAL A 96 7.27 12.71 2.62
CA VAL A 96 6.42 13.14 3.73
C VAL A 96 6.57 14.65 3.94
N PRO A 97 5.50 15.45 3.79
CA PRO A 97 5.60 16.87 4.02
C PRO A 97 5.71 17.21 5.52
N ASP A 98 6.39 18.29 5.89
CA ASP A 98 6.54 18.74 7.28
C ASP A 98 5.20 18.94 7.99
N ALA A 99 4.18 19.34 7.23
CA ALA A 99 2.81 19.52 7.74
C ALA A 99 2.08 18.21 8.06
N TYR A 100 2.65 17.02 7.76
CA TYR A 100 1.95 15.74 7.88
C TYR A 100 1.46 15.48 9.31
N PHE A 101 2.38 15.41 10.28
CA PHE A 101 2.01 15.11 11.67
C PHE A 101 1.18 16.23 12.29
N PRO A 102 1.49 17.53 12.12
CA PRO A 102 0.62 18.61 12.60
C PRO A 102 -0.82 18.50 12.09
N ALA A 103 -1.02 18.24 10.80
CA ALA A 103 -2.35 18.11 10.20
C ALA A 103 -3.10 16.86 10.71
N MET A 104 -2.41 15.71 10.76
CA MET A 104 -3.00 14.47 11.30
C MET A 104 -3.33 14.59 12.78
N HIS A 105 -2.52 15.29 13.58
CA HIS A 105 -2.81 15.54 14.99
C HIS A 105 -4.02 16.47 15.15
N ALA A 106 -4.14 17.51 14.32
CA ALA A 106 -5.31 18.40 14.33
C ALA A 106 -6.61 17.62 14.02
N PHE A 107 -6.59 16.75 13.01
CA PHE A 107 -7.68 15.83 12.71
C PHE A 107 -8.01 14.91 13.90
N ALA A 108 -6.99 14.24 14.43
CA ALA A 108 -7.17 13.20 15.44
C ALA A 108 -7.62 13.71 16.80
N LYS A 109 -7.48 15.00 17.11
CA LYS A 109 -8.01 15.60 18.36
C LYS A 109 -9.49 15.31 18.57
N HIS A 110 -10.26 15.21 17.49
CA HIS A 110 -11.70 14.91 17.52
C HIS A 110 -12.03 13.42 17.48
N GLN A 111 -11.00 12.55 17.39
CA GLN A 111 -11.13 11.08 17.26
C GLN A 111 -10.47 10.32 18.42
N ILE A 112 -9.96 10.99 19.45
CA ILE A 112 -9.26 10.33 20.58
C ILE A 112 -10.13 9.24 21.19
N GLY A 113 -9.55 8.03 21.39
CA GLY A 113 -10.22 6.87 21.95
C GLY A 113 -11.23 6.20 21.03
N ARG A 114 -11.29 6.59 19.75
CA ARG A 114 -12.15 5.97 18.73
C ARG A 114 -11.32 5.30 17.64
N PRO A 115 -11.80 4.18 17.07
CA PRO A 115 -11.14 3.57 15.95
C PRO A 115 -11.26 4.44 14.70
N PHE A 116 -10.15 4.72 14.02
CA PHE A 116 -10.12 5.39 12.72
C PHE A 116 -8.88 5.02 11.91
N ILE A 117 -9.00 5.16 10.60
CA ILE A 117 -7.86 5.25 9.67
C ILE A 117 -8.01 6.55 8.92
N ALA A 118 -6.96 7.36 8.85
CA ALA A 118 -6.96 8.61 8.12
C ALA A 118 -5.81 8.68 7.13
N GLY A 119 -6.03 9.29 5.97
CA GLY A 119 -4.99 9.43 4.95
C GLY A 119 -5.02 10.80 4.27
N PRO A 120 -3.89 11.21 3.64
CA PRO A 120 -3.79 12.41 2.85
C PRO A 120 -4.43 12.25 1.47
N ARG A 121 -4.60 13.34 0.73
CA ARG A 121 -4.77 13.29 -0.72
C ARG A 121 -3.46 12.86 -1.35
N ILE A 122 -3.54 11.88 -2.24
CA ILE A 122 -2.36 11.38 -2.95
C ILE A 122 -2.25 12.07 -4.31
N PHE A 123 -1.14 12.76 -4.54
CA PHE A 123 -0.77 13.28 -5.84
C PHE A 123 0.18 12.32 -6.52
N ASP A 124 -0.28 11.67 -7.61
CA ASP A 124 0.54 10.77 -8.39
C ASP A 124 1.46 11.56 -9.32
N GLU A 125 2.74 11.56 -9.03
CA GLU A 125 3.76 12.28 -9.82
C GLU A 125 3.92 11.73 -11.23
N ASN A 126 3.57 10.44 -11.49
CA ASN A 126 3.66 9.87 -12.83
C ASN A 126 2.58 10.43 -13.77
N ASP A 127 1.39 10.71 -13.24
CA ASP A 127 0.26 11.20 -14.04
C ASP A 127 0.01 12.71 -13.88
N GLY A 128 0.64 13.36 -12.89
CA GLY A 128 0.39 14.76 -12.55
C GLY A 128 -1.05 15.00 -12.05
N ARG A 129 -1.66 14.01 -11.39
CA ARG A 129 -3.06 14.04 -10.97
C ARG A 129 -3.24 13.51 -9.56
N PHE A 130 -4.28 13.99 -8.90
CA PHE A 130 -4.72 13.38 -7.64
C PHE A 130 -5.40 12.04 -7.88
N LEU A 131 -5.18 11.09 -6.99
CA LEU A 131 -6.02 9.92 -6.90
C LEU A 131 -7.46 10.33 -6.56
N PRO A 132 -8.46 9.65 -7.14
CA PRO A 132 -9.85 9.93 -6.82
C PRO A 132 -10.13 9.55 -5.36
N ALA A 133 -10.74 10.47 -4.62
CA ALA A 133 -11.37 10.13 -3.36
C ALA A 133 -12.66 9.36 -3.65
N LEU A 134 -12.85 8.22 -3.01
CA LEU A 134 -13.96 7.33 -3.29
C LEU A 134 -14.81 7.10 -2.04
N ALA A 135 -16.13 7.14 -2.21
CA ALA A 135 -17.10 6.69 -1.21
C ALA A 135 -17.84 5.47 -1.73
N THR A 136 -18.39 4.68 -0.82
CA THR A 136 -19.23 3.53 -1.15
C THR A 136 -20.47 3.48 -0.26
N ASN A 137 -21.55 2.92 -0.82
CA ASN A 137 -22.72 2.47 -0.07
C ASN A 137 -22.74 0.93 0.11
N GLY A 138 -21.62 0.26 -0.18
CA GLY A 138 -21.47 -1.19 -0.19
C GLY A 138 -21.79 -1.86 -1.52
N ILE A 139 -22.62 -1.25 -2.37
CA ILE A 139 -23.03 -1.78 -3.67
C ILE A 139 -22.16 -1.19 -4.79
N GLY A 140 -22.02 0.12 -4.81
CA GLY A 140 -21.26 0.84 -5.83
C GLY A 140 -20.24 1.80 -5.24
N VAL A 141 -19.43 2.37 -6.13
CA VAL A 141 -18.43 3.39 -5.82
C VAL A 141 -18.87 4.70 -6.46
N ARG A 142 -18.77 5.78 -5.72
CA ARG A 142 -18.88 7.14 -6.25
C ARG A 142 -17.63 7.95 -5.94
N ARG A 143 -17.27 8.83 -6.85
CA ARG A 143 -16.20 9.80 -6.62
C ARG A 143 -16.71 10.87 -5.67
N ILE A 144 -15.84 11.27 -4.74
CA ILE A 144 -16.05 12.45 -3.88
C ILE A 144 -15.40 13.61 -4.63
N GLU A 145 -16.19 14.60 -5.02
CA GLU A 145 -15.65 15.84 -5.58
C GLU A 145 -15.05 16.67 -4.44
N LEU A 146 -13.82 17.07 -4.62
CA LEU A 146 -13.06 17.88 -3.67
C LEU A 146 -12.61 19.13 -4.40
N ASP A 147 -13.38 20.21 -4.29
CA ASP A 147 -13.00 21.50 -4.83
C ASP A 147 -11.87 22.10 -3.99
N ILE A 148 -10.87 22.69 -4.67
CA ILE A 148 -9.65 23.20 -4.03
C ILE A 148 -10.00 24.38 -3.10
N GLY A 149 -11.06 25.13 -3.40
CA GLY A 149 -11.54 26.26 -2.58
C GLY A 149 -12.30 25.84 -1.33
N GLU A 150 -13.06 24.75 -1.39
CA GLU A 150 -13.87 24.24 -0.28
C GLU A 150 -13.11 23.31 0.66
N THR A 151 -12.01 22.70 0.20
CA THR A 151 -11.23 21.74 1.00
C THR A 151 -10.38 22.39 2.08
N ALA A 152 -10.10 23.69 2.00
CA ALA A 152 -9.32 24.40 3.02
C ALA A 152 -10.04 24.42 4.39
N ASP A 153 -11.37 24.43 4.39
CA ASP A 153 -12.19 24.45 5.60
C ASP A 153 -12.65 23.04 6.05
N LEU A 154 -12.52 22.02 5.19
CA LEU A 154 -12.89 20.65 5.53
C LEU A 154 -11.78 19.97 6.32
N GLN A 155 -12.00 19.74 7.61
CA GLN A 155 -11.05 19.02 8.47
C GLN A 155 -10.85 17.56 8.01
N SER A 156 -11.91 16.90 7.52
CA SER A 156 -11.85 15.52 6.99
C SER A 156 -13.12 15.14 6.24
N VAL A 157 -13.00 14.19 5.31
CA VAL A 157 -14.11 13.62 4.55
C VAL A 157 -14.12 12.10 4.71
N ARG A 158 -15.28 11.49 5.00
CA ARG A 158 -15.40 10.03 5.01
C ARG A 158 -15.17 9.46 3.61
N CYS A 159 -14.30 8.47 3.52
CA CYS A 159 -14.01 7.75 2.27
C CYS A 159 -14.13 6.23 2.46
N ALA A 160 -14.07 5.49 1.36
CA ALA A 160 -14.15 4.04 1.38
C ALA A 160 -12.79 3.36 1.25
N PHE A 161 -11.83 4.02 0.61
CA PHE A 161 -10.53 3.45 0.30
C PHE A 161 -9.42 4.47 0.54
N LEU A 162 -8.35 4.00 1.13
CA LEU A 162 -7.07 4.68 1.32
C LEU A 162 -5.97 3.72 0.87
N ILE A 163 -4.89 4.26 0.32
CA ILE A 163 -3.66 3.47 0.17
C ILE A 163 -2.90 3.49 1.51
N SER A 164 -2.08 2.49 1.76
CA SER A 164 -1.29 2.41 3.00
C SER A 164 -0.33 3.58 3.14
N SER A 165 0.30 4.02 2.05
CA SER A 165 1.27 5.12 2.10
C SER A 165 0.63 6.43 2.53
N GLY A 166 1.09 6.96 3.67
CA GLY A 166 0.54 8.15 4.33
C GLY A 166 -0.69 7.89 5.20
N SER A 167 -1.16 6.65 5.33
CA SER A 167 -2.28 6.33 6.23
C SER A 167 -1.86 6.31 7.69
N LEU A 168 -2.63 7.00 8.53
CA LEU A 168 -2.52 7.00 10.00
C LEU A 168 -3.55 6.02 10.56
N VAL A 169 -3.08 4.97 11.22
CA VAL A 169 -3.91 3.92 11.83
C VAL A 169 -3.94 4.14 13.33
N SER A 170 -5.13 4.37 13.92
CA SER A 170 -5.25 4.48 15.36
C SER A 170 -5.04 3.14 16.06
N ARG A 171 -4.60 3.16 17.31
CA ARG A 171 -4.45 1.95 18.15
C ARG A 171 -5.77 1.18 18.24
N GLU A 172 -6.87 1.87 18.41
CA GLU A 172 -8.20 1.28 18.48
C GLU A 172 -8.60 0.61 17.15
N ALA A 173 -8.26 1.23 16.00
CA ALA A 173 -8.49 0.60 14.70
C ALA A 173 -7.64 -0.67 14.53
N TYR A 174 -6.35 -0.62 14.87
CA TYR A 174 -5.49 -1.80 14.83
C TYR A 174 -5.98 -2.92 15.76
N THR A 175 -6.47 -2.55 16.95
CA THR A 175 -7.04 -3.52 17.90
C THR A 175 -8.32 -4.16 17.37
N ALA A 176 -9.18 -3.37 16.72
CA ALA A 176 -10.46 -3.84 16.18
C ALA A 176 -10.30 -4.66 14.89
N LEU A 177 -9.36 -4.28 14.02
CA LEU A 177 -9.17 -4.90 12.73
C LEU A 177 -8.13 -6.02 12.75
N GLY A 178 -7.18 -5.98 13.69
CA GLY A 178 -6.07 -6.91 13.77
C GLY A 178 -5.00 -6.64 12.71
N ARG A 179 -4.19 -7.67 12.47
CA ARG A 179 -3.04 -7.65 11.56
C ARG A 179 -3.48 -7.61 10.10
N PHE A 180 -2.64 -7.05 9.22
CA PHE A 180 -2.78 -7.21 7.78
C PHE A 180 -2.72 -8.67 7.36
N ASP A 181 -3.42 -9.05 6.32
CA ASP A 181 -3.44 -10.43 5.85
C ASP A 181 -2.16 -10.76 5.05
N GLU A 182 -1.26 -11.51 5.69
CA GLU A 182 0.02 -11.93 5.08
C GLU A 182 -0.16 -12.90 3.92
N ALA A 183 -1.31 -13.56 3.82
CA ALA A 183 -1.61 -14.47 2.71
C ALA A 183 -1.76 -13.72 1.37
N LEU A 184 -2.09 -12.42 1.40
CA LEU A 184 -2.14 -11.57 0.21
C LEU A 184 -0.73 -11.21 -0.29
N PHE A 185 0.27 -11.15 0.57
CA PHE A 185 1.68 -10.89 0.28
C PHE A 185 1.96 -9.49 -0.27
N ILE A 186 1.44 -9.11 -1.43
CA ILE A 186 1.58 -7.81 -2.10
C ILE A 186 0.38 -7.56 -3.00
N ASP A 187 0.09 -6.28 -3.30
CA ASP A 187 -1.08 -5.80 -4.03
C ASP A 187 -2.41 -6.09 -3.31
N HIS A 188 -3.29 -5.12 -3.27
CA HIS A 188 -4.59 -5.17 -2.57
C HIS A 188 -4.55 -5.41 -1.05
N VAL A 189 -3.39 -5.37 -0.40
CA VAL A 189 -3.26 -5.50 1.06
C VAL A 189 -3.99 -4.35 1.78
N ASP A 190 -3.84 -3.13 1.29
CA ASP A 190 -4.56 -1.94 1.74
C ASP A 190 -6.06 -1.98 1.39
N THR A 191 -6.38 -2.48 0.20
CA THR A 191 -7.77 -2.64 -0.26
C THR A 191 -8.53 -3.60 0.64
N GLU A 192 -7.94 -4.74 0.98
CA GLU A 192 -8.52 -5.70 1.92
C GLU A 192 -8.73 -5.06 3.30
N TYR A 193 -7.74 -4.33 3.80
CA TYR A 193 -7.83 -3.68 5.10
C TYR A 193 -8.93 -2.62 5.15
N CYS A 194 -9.17 -1.90 4.04
CA CYS A 194 -10.30 -0.99 3.89
C CYS A 194 -11.66 -1.72 3.90
N PHE A 195 -11.80 -2.88 3.21
CA PHE A 195 -13.01 -3.68 3.28
C PHE A 195 -13.26 -4.26 4.68
N ARG A 196 -12.20 -4.68 5.36
CA ARG A 196 -12.28 -5.12 6.75
C ARG A 196 -12.74 -3.99 7.67
N ALA A 197 -12.19 -2.79 7.49
CA ALA A 197 -12.64 -1.61 8.21
C ALA A 197 -14.13 -1.32 7.96
N LEU A 198 -14.59 -1.40 6.71
CA LEU A 198 -16.01 -1.27 6.36
C LEU A 198 -16.87 -2.32 7.05
N ALA A 199 -16.42 -3.58 7.08
CA ALA A 199 -17.12 -4.70 7.71
C ALA A 199 -17.23 -4.56 9.23
N HIS A 200 -16.24 -3.95 9.87
CA HIS A 200 -16.18 -3.69 11.31
C HIS A 200 -16.66 -2.29 11.71
N ASN A 201 -17.21 -1.50 10.77
CA ASN A 201 -17.67 -0.13 10.98
C ASN A 201 -16.57 0.81 11.51
N VAL A 202 -15.31 0.53 11.19
CA VAL A 202 -14.19 1.43 11.44
C VAL A 202 -14.14 2.49 10.35
N PRO A 203 -14.28 3.78 10.67
CA PRO A 203 -14.34 4.83 9.66
C PRO A 203 -12.97 5.10 9.03
N LEU A 204 -12.99 5.34 7.71
CA LEU A 204 -11.85 5.85 6.96
C LEU A 204 -12.08 7.32 6.62
N TYR A 205 -11.05 8.14 6.81
CA TYR A 205 -11.11 9.58 6.58
C TYR A 205 -10.01 10.03 5.63
N LEU A 206 -10.38 10.84 4.66
CA LEU A 206 -9.44 11.62 3.88
C LEU A 206 -9.28 12.98 4.57
N VAL A 207 -8.04 13.45 4.73
CA VAL A 207 -7.69 14.80 5.21
C VAL A 207 -7.32 15.65 3.98
N PRO A 208 -8.26 16.41 3.40
CA PRO A 208 -8.08 17.02 2.08
C PRO A 208 -6.98 18.07 2.02
N ALA A 209 -6.75 18.79 3.11
CA ALA A 209 -5.70 19.80 3.21
C ALA A 209 -4.28 19.22 3.17
N LEU A 210 -4.13 17.92 3.46
CA LEU A 210 -2.84 17.24 3.46
C LEU A 210 -2.62 16.53 2.13
N VAL A 211 -1.52 16.85 1.46
CA VAL A 211 -1.13 16.23 0.17
C VAL A 211 0.16 15.46 0.33
N LEU A 212 0.13 14.18 0.01
CA LEU A 212 1.31 13.33 -0.10
C LEU A 212 1.64 13.12 -1.59
N ARG A 213 2.86 13.44 -2.00
CA ARG A 213 3.38 13.13 -3.33
C ARG A 213 3.90 11.71 -3.33
N HIS A 214 3.44 10.92 -4.29
CA HIS A 214 3.78 9.50 -4.36
C HIS A 214 3.86 9.05 -5.82
N ARG A 215 4.77 8.14 -6.13
CA ARG A 215 4.88 7.54 -7.47
C ARG A 215 4.19 6.20 -7.49
N ILE A 216 3.03 6.13 -8.14
CA ILE A 216 2.25 4.88 -8.21
C ILE A 216 2.70 4.03 -9.38
N GLY A 217 3.45 2.96 -9.07
CA GLY A 217 3.91 2.00 -10.05
C GLY A 217 4.89 2.57 -11.08
N ASN A 218 5.24 1.77 -12.07
CA ASN A 218 6.18 2.12 -13.13
C ASN A 218 5.42 2.40 -14.44
N LYS A 219 4.52 3.40 -14.39
CA LYS A 219 3.63 3.74 -15.49
C LYS A 219 4.42 4.09 -16.76
N ALA A 220 4.09 3.42 -17.84
CA ALA A 220 4.61 3.72 -19.18
C ALA A 220 3.47 4.11 -20.10
N ARG A 221 3.72 5.00 -21.04
CA ARG A 221 2.78 5.33 -22.11
C ARG A 221 3.28 4.73 -23.42
N ARG A 222 2.47 3.88 -24.03
CA ARG A 222 2.79 3.33 -25.35
C ARG A 222 1.89 3.94 -26.41
N ARG A 223 2.52 4.48 -27.44
CA ARG A 223 1.80 5.00 -28.60
C ARG A 223 1.51 3.87 -29.58
N ILE A 224 0.23 3.65 -29.89
CA ILE A 224 -0.23 2.71 -30.92
C ILE A 224 -1.07 3.51 -31.93
N GLY A 225 -0.46 3.84 -33.06
CA GLY A 225 -1.07 4.78 -34.02
C GLY A 225 -1.35 6.14 -33.36
N PRO A 226 -2.58 6.66 -33.44
CA PRO A 226 -2.97 7.91 -32.79
C PRO A 226 -3.24 7.77 -31.28
N LEU A 227 -3.33 6.54 -30.75
CA LEU A 227 -3.72 6.27 -29.37
C LEU A 227 -2.51 6.20 -28.44
N ASN A 228 -2.56 6.94 -27.34
CA ASN A 228 -1.64 6.84 -26.20
C ASN A 228 -2.27 5.95 -25.13
N ILE A 229 -1.80 4.70 -25.03
CA ILE A 229 -2.31 3.74 -24.05
C ILE A 229 -1.44 3.80 -22.80
N PRO A 230 -1.98 4.29 -21.66
CA PRO A 230 -1.27 4.19 -20.39
C PRO A 230 -1.24 2.74 -19.92
N THR A 231 -0.08 2.26 -19.52
CA THR A 231 0.09 0.92 -18.96
C THR A 231 0.78 1.02 -17.61
N MET A 232 0.41 0.16 -16.67
CA MET A 232 1.09 0.06 -15.37
C MET A 232 2.44 -0.64 -15.49
N ASN A 233 2.68 -1.34 -16.60
CA ASN A 233 3.89 -2.10 -16.94
C ASN A 233 4.45 -2.93 -15.77
N HIS A 234 3.56 -3.50 -14.97
CA HIS A 234 3.96 -4.34 -13.84
C HIS A 234 4.62 -5.64 -14.33
N PRO A 235 5.60 -6.16 -13.58
CA PRO A 235 6.14 -7.50 -13.79
C PRO A 235 5.03 -8.56 -13.71
N TRP A 236 5.24 -9.72 -14.35
CA TRP A 236 4.26 -10.79 -14.37
C TRP A 236 3.86 -11.28 -12.96
N MET A 237 4.79 -11.29 -12.01
CA MET A 237 4.50 -11.64 -10.60
C MET A 237 3.47 -10.71 -9.97
N ARG A 238 3.59 -9.40 -10.18
CA ARG A 238 2.60 -8.45 -9.66
C ARG A 238 1.24 -8.59 -10.36
N ARG A 239 1.21 -8.96 -11.66
CA ARG A 239 -0.04 -9.28 -12.36
C ARG A 239 -0.74 -10.50 -11.75
N TYR A 240 0.04 -11.53 -11.35
CA TYR A 240 -0.48 -12.68 -10.64
C TYR A 240 -1.11 -12.29 -9.29
N TYR A 241 -0.36 -11.60 -8.44
CA TYR A 241 -0.86 -11.21 -7.12
C TYR A 241 -2.09 -10.29 -7.22
N SER A 242 -2.06 -9.30 -8.10
CA SER A 242 -3.18 -8.39 -8.31
C SER A 242 -4.46 -9.11 -8.72
N ALA A 243 -4.39 -10.05 -9.66
CA ALA A 243 -5.54 -10.83 -10.10
C ALA A 243 -6.04 -11.81 -9.02
N ARG A 244 -5.12 -12.50 -8.32
CA ARG A 244 -5.44 -13.44 -7.25
C ARG A 244 -6.13 -12.75 -6.09
N ASN A 245 -5.54 -11.67 -5.61
CA ASN A 245 -6.04 -10.97 -4.43
C ASN A 245 -7.35 -10.23 -4.72
N ALA A 246 -7.53 -9.70 -5.94
CA ALA A 246 -8.81 -9.13 -6.36
C ALA A 246 -9.94 -10.18 -6.31
N MET A 247 -9.67 -11.41 -6.73
CA MET A 247 -10.64 -12.50 -6.67
C MET A 247 -10.93 -12.92 -5.23
N GLU A 248 -9.90 -13.08 -4.40
CA GLU A 248 -10.05 -13.41 -2.97
C GLU A 248 -10.92 -12.38 -2.24
N ILE A 249 -10.62 -11.08 -2.41
CA ILE A 249 -11.41 -9.99 -1.83
C ILE A 249 -12.87 -10.04 -2.29
N ALA A 250 -13.11 -10.32 -3.58
CA ALA A 250 -14.47 -10.42 -4.10
C ALA A 250 -15.25 -11.60 -3.50
N LEU A 251 -14.59 -12.74 -3.28
CA LEU A 251 -15.22 -13.89 -2.64
C LEU A 251 -15.49 -13.66 -1.15
N GLN A 252 -14.53 -13.06 -0.46
CA GLN A 252 -14.63 -12.81 0.99
C GLN A 252 -15.66 -11.72 1.32
N TYR A 253 -15.62 -10.61 0.60
CA TYR A 253 -16.43 -9.42 0.93
C TYR A 253 -17.62 -9.20 0.00
N GLY A 254 -17.61 -9.74 -1.22
CA GLY A 254 -18.64 -9.54 -2.24
C GLY A 254 -20.05 -9.94 -1.83
N PRO A 255 -20.27 -11.01 -1.06
CA PRO A 255 -21.60 -11.35 -0.57
C PRO A 255 -22.24 -10.26 0.28
N ARG A 256 -21.44 -9.52 1.06
CA ARG A 256 -21.94 -8.40 1.88
C ARG A 256 -21.79 -7.04 1.19
N PHE A 257 -20.73 -6.89 0.40
CA PHE A 257 -20.39 -5.64 -0.27
C PHE A 257 -20.10 -5.90 -1.75
N PRO A 258 -21.10 -5.85 -2.64
CA PRO A 258 -20.92 -6.09 -4.08
C PRO A 258 -19.81 -5.24 -4.73
N VAL A 259 -19.50 -4.06 -4.16
CA VAL A 259 -18.39 -3.21 -4.60
C VAL A 259 -17.03 -3.92 -4.57
N ALA A 260 -16.87 -5.00 -3.80
CA ALA A 260 -15.65 -5.79 -3.74
C ALA A 260 -15.32 -6.52 -5.07
N TRP A 261 -16.25 -6.56 -6.02
CA TRP A 261 -16.00 -7.06 -7.38
C TRP A 261 -15.31 -6.04 -8.30
N VAL A 262 -15.28 -4.75 -7.92
CA VAL A 262 -14.67 -3.68 -8.75
C VAL A 262 -13.19 -3.95 -9.08
N PRO A 263 -12.31 -4.43 -8.16
CA PRO A 263 -10.94 -4.81 -8.50
C PRO A 263 -10.83 -5.83 -9.63
N ASN A 264 -11.79 -6.77 -9.73
CA ASN A 264 -11.82 -7.76 -10.82
C ASN A 264 -12.18 -7.11 -12.16
N LEU A 265 -13.06 -6.11 -12.19
CA LEU A 265 -13.33 -5.33 -13.41
C LEU A 265 -12.07 -4.58 -13.85
N LEU A 266 -11.29 -4.04 -12.91
CA LEU A 266 -9.99 -3.43 -13.22
C LEU A 266 -8.99 -4.45 -13.77
N THR A 267 -9.03 -5.71 -13.31
CA THR A 267 -8.20 -6.80 -13.86
C THR A 267 -8.53 -7.07 -15.33
N LEU A 268 -9.80 -6.97 -15.76
CA LEU A 268 -10.15 -7.04 -17.18
C LEU A 268 -9.50 -5.90 -17.98
N GLY A 269 -9.51 -4.68 -17.45
CA GLY A 269 -8.79 -3.54 -18.02
C GLY A 269 -7.28 -3.80 -18.14
N GLN A 270 -6.69 -4.46 -17.15
CA GLN A 270 -5.26 -4.86 -17.18
C GLN A 270 -4.97 -5.86 -18.30
N ILE A 271 -5.86 -6.82 -18.58
CA ILE A 271 -5.72 -7.75 -19.70
C ILE A 271 -5.64 -6.97 -21.02
N VAL A 272 -6.53 -6.00 -21.22
CA VAL A 272 -6.50 -5.13 -22.42
C VAL A 272 -5.19 -4.35 -22.51
N GLN A 273 -4.71 -3.77 -21.40
CA GLN A 273 -3.42 -3.06 -21.36
C GLN A 273 -2.25 -3.97 -21.75
N VAL A 274 -2.22 -5.21 -21.26
CA VAL A 274 -1.19 -6.20 -21.57
C VAL A 274 -1.24 -6.55 -23.06
N LEU A 275 -2.43 -6.81 -23.60
CA LEU A 275 -2.61 -7.19 -25.01
C LEU A 275 -2.18 -6.08 -25.96
N LEU A 276 -2.52 -4.85 -25.65
CA LEU A 276 -2.27 -3.71 -26.54
C LEU A 276 -0.91 -3.05 -26.32
N GLY A 277 -0.48 -2.90 -25.06
CA GLY A 277 0.59 -1.95 -24.72
C GLY A 277 1.85 -2.54 -24.07
N GLU A 278 1.83 -3.76 -23.52
CA GLU A 278 2.96 -4.25 -22.74
C GLU A 278 3.84 -5.29 -23.44
N GLN A 279 5.05 -5.48 -22.92
CA GLN A 279 5.93 -6.58 -23.30
C GLN A 279 5.61 -7.83 -22.47
N ASP A 280 6.20 -8.98 -22.84
CA ASP A 280 6.05 -10.27 -22.16
C ASP A 280 4.58 -10.71 -21.98
N LYS A 281 3.75 -10.40 -22.99
CA LYS A 281 2.29 -10.60 -22.96
C LYS A 281 1.89 -12.00 -22.52
N ARG A 282 2.54 -13.05 -23.07
CA ARG A 282 2.22 -14.44 -22.74
C ARG A 282 2.45 -14.75 -21.25
N ALA A 283 3.58 -14.29 -20.69
CA ALA A 283 3.89 -14.49 -19.27
C ALA A 283 2.89 -13.75 -18.37
N LYS A 284 2.56 -12.49 -18.70
CA LYS A 284 1.62 -11.67 -17.94
C LYS A 284 0.18 -12.20 -18.01
N LEU A 285 -0.30 -12.58 -19.19
CA LEU A 285 -1.64 -13.17 -19.34
C LEU A 285 -1.75 -14.52 -18.62
N LYS A 286 -0.72 -15.36 -18.72
CA LYS A 286 -0.66 -16.61 -17.96
C LYS A 286 -0.70 -16.32 -16.46
N ALA A 287 0.06 -15.34 -15.98
CA ALA A 287 0.08 -14.95 -14.57
C ALA A 287 -1.28 -14.47 -14.09
N ILE A 288 -1.98 -13.63 -14.86
CA ILE A 288 -3.35 -13.19 -14.53
C ILE A 288 -4.29 -14.38 -14.44
N LEU A 289 -4.29 -15.29 -15.44
CA LEU A 289 -5.17 -16.46 -15.46
C LEU A 289 -4.96 -17.35 -14.23
N TYR A 290 -3.69 -17.68 -13.92
CA TYR A 290 -3.38 -18.48 -12.73
C TYR A 290 -3.71 -17.75 -11.43
N GLY A 291 -3.50 -16.42 -11.38
CA GLY A 291 -3.92 -15.62 -10.25
C GLY A 291 -5.43 -15.72 -10.00
N LEU A 292 -6.25 -15.58 -11.04
CA LEU A 292 -7.71 -15.74 -10.93
C LEU A 292 -8.10 -17.14 -10.43
N ILE A 293 -7.47 -18.21 -10.97
CA ILE A 293 -7.74 -19.59 -10.55
C ILE A 293 -7.34 -19.79 -9.08
N ASP A 294 -6.15 -19.32 -8.68
CA ASP A 294 -5.65 -19.50 -7.32
C ASP A 294 -6.50 -18.69 -6.32
N GLY A 295 -6.96 -17.47 -6.70
CA GLY A 295 -7.91 -16.70 -5.91
C GLY A 295 -9.25 -17.40 -5.74
N LEU A 296 -9.80 -17.99 -6.81
CA LEU A 296 -11.04 -18.79 -6.75
C LEU A 296 -10.92 -20.02 -5.87
N THR A 297 -9.73 -20.64 -5.79
CA THR A 297 -9.49 -21.89 -5.04
C THR A 297 -8.89 -21.64 -3.65
N GLY A 298 -8.72 -20.38 -3.23
CA GLY A 298 -8.14 -20.02 -1.94
C GLY A 298 -6.65 -20.37 -1.80
N LYS A 299 -5.93 -20.51 -2.92
CA LYS A 299 -4.49 -20.80 -2.91
C LYS A 299 -3.69 -19.50 -2.75
N LEU A 300 -3.52 -19.07 -1.52
CA LEU A 300 -2.89 -17.81 -1.14
C LEU A 300 -1.42 -17.99 -0.72
N GLY A 301 -0.79 -16.90 -0.29
CA GLY A 301 0.59 -16.88 0.20
C GLY A 301 1.63 -16.55 -0.87
N PRO A 302 2.93 -16.68 -0.55
CA PRO A 302 4.02 -16.36 -1.45
C PRO A 302 4.06 -17.28 -2.68
N LEU A 303 4.40 -16.68 -3.84
CA LEU A 303 4.39 -17.37 -5.13
C LEU A 303 5.45 -18.51 -5.22
N ASP A 304 6.58 -18.34 -4.55
CA ASP A 304 7.64 -19.34 -4.48
C ASP A 304 7.23 -20.61 -3.72
N ILE A 305 6.27 -20.46 -2.80
CA ILE A 305 5.64 -21.59 -2.10
C ILE A 305 4.51 -22.20 -2.93
N SER A 306 3.63 -21.38 -3.47
CA SER A 306 2.45 -21.82 -4.22
C SER A 306 2.80 -22.37 -5.61
N HIS A 307 3.83 -21.81 -6.25
CA HIS A 307 4.30 -22.21 -7.60
C HIS A 307 5.84 -22.24 -7.70
N PRO A 308 6.53 -23.14 -6.99
CA PRO A 308 8.00 -23.14 -6.91
C PRO A 308 8.68 -23.31 -8.27
N ARG A 309 8.03 -24.01 -9.23
CA ARG A 309 8.56 -24.18 -10.59
C ARG A 309 8.57 -22.91 -11.43
N TRP A 310 7.82 -21.89 -11.04
CA TRP A 310 7.78 -20.61 -11.76
C TRP A 310 8.89 -19.69 -11.31
N THR A 311 9.18 -19.69 -10.01
CA THR A 311 10.22 -18.85 -9.40
C THR A 311 11.63 -19.41 -9.57
N ALA A 312 11.75 -20.73 -9.81
CA ALA A 312 13.03 -21.40 -10.09
C ALA A 312 13.59 -21.10 -11.50
N ARG A 313 12.84 -20.43 -12.40
CA ARG A 313 13.34 -20.04 -13.72
C ARG A 313 13.95 -18.65 -13.63
N PRO A 314 15.25 -18.45 -14.04
CA PRO A 314 15.84 -17.12 -14.11
C PRO A 314 14.97 -16.23 -14.99
N THR A 315 14.66 -15.03 -14.50
CA THR A 315 13.90 -14.03 -15.26
C THR A 315 14.67 -13.64 -16.51
N VAL A 316 13.95 -13.27 -17.58
CA VAL A 316 14.58 -12.89 -18.87
C VAL A 316 15.54 -11.68 -18.69
N GLN A 317 15.39 -10.91 -17.62
CA GLN A 317 16.32 -9.83 -17.28
C GLN A 317 17.69 -10.34 -16.79
N GLU A 318 17.76 -11.46 -16.09
CA GLU A 318 19.04 -12.07 -15.64
C GLU A 318 19.81 -12.76 -16.78
N ARG A 319 19.20 -12.96 -17.94
CA ARG A 319 19.85 -13.53 -19.15
C ARG A 319 20.47 -12.47 -20.07
N ARG A 320 20.36 -11.18 -19.74
CA ARG A 320 20.89 -10.06 -20.54
C ARG A 320 21.96 -9.24 -19.80
N GLY A 321 22.47 -9.76 -18.67
CA GLY A 321 23.65 -9.24 -17.97
C GLY A 321 24.93 -9.98 -18.40
#